data_43b6023467aaeca8b56fa673970e0f56
#
_entry.id   43b6023467aaeca8b56fa673970e0f56
#
_cell.length_a   1.000
_cell.length_b   1.000
_cell.length_c   1.000
_cell.angle_alpha   90.00
_cell.angle_beta   90.00
_cell.angle_gamma   90.00
#
_symmetry.space_group_name_H-M   'P 1'
#
loop_
_entity.id
_entity.type
_entity.pdbx_description
1 polymer ?
#
loop_
_entity_poly.entity_id
_entity_poly.type
_entity_poly.pdbx_seq_one_letter_code
_entity_poly.pdbx_strand_id
1 'polypeptide(L)'
;KFVFANSESVYLHDTNNKGAFGRRRRALSHGCVRVEHPLELAEWVYKVNEFDTNYIERIHIIMGEQPKTEKGEKYLEEKEKKEAEYYESLNDYDKQFYRKLRPTSISLKKRIPLFIEYRTCYVDRDGGVQYREDVYYKDDNIFRILNPGSDL
;
A
#
# COMPACT_ATOMS: atom_id res chain seq x y z
N LYS A 1 -0.06 2.25 -4.25
CA LYS A 1 0.48 2.82 -3.00
C LYS A 1 -0.61 3.62 -2.30
N PHE A 2 -0.68 3.50 -0.97
CA PHE A 2 -1.49 4.37 -0.10
C PHE A 2 -0.51 5.20 0.71
N VAL A 3 -0.53 6.51 0.47
CA VAL A 3 0.42 7.46 1.07
C VAL A 3 -0.28 8.24 2.16
N PHE A 4 0.39 8.39 3.29
CA PHE A 4 -0.08 9.16 4.44
C PHE A 4 1.08 9.97 5.04
N ALA A 5 0.76 11.05 5.74
CA ALA A 5 1.77 11.90 6.35
C ALA A 5 2.48 11.17 7.49
N ASN A 6 3.81 11.07 7.40
CA ASN A 6 4.67 10.53 8.45
C ASN A 6 6.12 11.00 8.24
N SER A 7 6.95 10.94 9.30
CA SER A 7 8.37 11.33 9.28
C SER A 7 9.29 10.29 8.62
N GLU A 8 8.86 9.03 8.59
CA GLU A 8 9.69 7.87 8.22
C GLU A 8 9.61 7.50 6.74
N SER A 9 8.86 8.28 5.93
CA SER A 9 8.61 7.97 4.51
C SER A 9 8.00 6.58 4.28
N VAL A 10 7.23 6.08 5.23
CA VAL A 10 6.53 4.80 5.18
C VAL A 10 5.21 4.95 4.43
N TYR A 11 4.81 3.94 3.67
CA TYR A 11 3.53 3.85 2.97
C TYR A 11 3.04 2.41 2.89
N LEU A 12 1.75 2.21 2.58
CA LEU A 12 1.22 0.90 2.27
C LEU A 12 1.35 0.63 0.76
N HIS A 13 1.68 -0.60 0.37
CA HIS A 13 1.83 -0.93 -1.05
C HIS A 13 1.55 -2.40 -1.36
N ASP A 14 1.32 -2.67 -2.62
CA ASP A 14 1.27 -4.02 -3.18
C ASP A 14 2.64 -4.70 -3.15
N THR A 15 2.65 -6.02 -3.33
CA THR A 15 3.88 -6.82 -3.42
C THR A 15 3.71 -7.98 -4.38
N ASN A 16 4.76 -8.28 -5.13
CA ASN A 16 4.84 -9.49 -5.95
C ASN A 16 5.04 -10.75 -5.09
N ASN A 17 5.50 -10.62 -3.85
CA ASN A 17 5.72 -11.74 -2.93
C ASN A 17 4.48 -11.99 -2.06
N LYS A 18 3.38 -12.40 -2.68
CA LYS A 18 2.14 -12.74 -1.99
C LYS A 18 2.28 -13.93 -1.04
N GLY A 19 3.14 -14.90 -1.36
CA GLY A 19 3.42 -16.06 -0.51
C GLY A 19 4.00 -15.71 0.86
N ALA A 20 4.52 -14.50 1.04
CA ALA A 20 5.02 -14.05 2.33
C ALA A 20 3.89 -13.87 3.37
N PHE A 21 2.65 -13.65 2.95
CA PHE A 21 1.50 -13.50 3.86
C PHE A 21 1.13 -14.81 4.58
N GLY A 22 1.46 -15.97 4.00
CA GLY A 22 1.31 -17.28 4.65
C GLY A 22 2.42 -17.62 5.67
N ARG A 23 3.46 -16.80 5.79
CA ARG A 23 4.58 -17.07 6.70
C ARG A 23 4.29 -16.58 8.12
N ARG A 24 4.78 -17.31 9.12
CA ARG A 24 4.71 -16.88 10.53
C ARG A 24 5.58 -15.63 10.78
N ARG A 25 6.81 -15.60 10.26
CA ARG A 25 7.74 -14.47 10.37
C ARG A 25 7.65 -13.62 9.10
N ARG A 26 7.23 -12.37 9.25
CA ARG A 26 6.94 -11.45 8.14
C ARG A 26 7.72 -10.13 8.21
N ALA A 27 8.78 -10.04 9.00
CA ALA A 27 9.70 -8.89 9.05
C ALA A 27 10.58 -8.89 7.78
N LEU A 28 10.03 -8.41 6.66
CA LEU A 28 10.63 -8.51 5.33
C LEU A 28 10.82 -7.14 4.66
N SER A 29 10.63 -6.04 5.40
CA SER A 29 10.80 -4.68 4.87
C SER A 29 11.53 -3.80 5.89
N HIS A 30 12.04 -2.65 5.42
CA HIS A 30 12.70 -1.64 6.27
C HIS A 30 11.73 -0.62 6.87
N GLY A 31 10.41 -0.81 6.71
CA GLY A 31 9.40 0.11 7.27
C GLY A 31 8.09 0.12 6.50
N CYS A 32 8.11 0.10 5.17
CA CYS A 32 6.88 0.08 4.37
C CYS A 32 6.04 -1.17 4.64
N VAL A 33 4.71 -1.02 4.68
CA VAL A 33 3.77 -2.09 4.98
C VAL A 33 3.21 -2.67 3.68
N ARG A 34 3.36 -3.97 3.50
CA ARG A 34 2.79 -4.70 2.36
C ARG A 34 1.33 -5.01 2.61
N VAL A 35 0.52 -4.86 1.57
CA VAL A 35 -0.92 -5.15 1.60
C VAL A 35 -1.19 -6.42 0.80
N GLU A 36 -1.90 -7.36 1.40
CA GLU A 36 -2.26 -8.64 0.76
C GLU A 36 -3.27 -8.43 -0.36
N HIS A 37 -4.34 -7.66 -0.07
CA HIS A 37 -5.43 -7.35 -0.99
C HIS A 37 -5.52 -5.84 -1.27
N PRO A 38 -4.56 -5.25 -2.02
CA PRO A 38 -4.47 -3.81 -2.19
C PRO A 38 -5.63 -3.23 -3.01
N LEU A 39 -6.22 -4.01 -3.90
CA LEU A 39 -7.36 -3.58 -4.70
C LEU A 39 -8.62 -3.47 -3.85
N GLU A 40 -8.90 -4.47 -3.02
CA GLU A 40 -10.02 -4.45 -2.07
C GLU A 40 -9.90 -3.27 -1.08
N LEU A 41 -8.68 -3.01 -0.59
CA LEU A 41 -8.42 -1.84 0.24
C LEU A 41 -8.70 -0.54 -0.52
N ALA A 42 -8.29 -0.44 -1.78
CA ALA A 42 -8.56 0.73 -2.60
C ALA A 42 -10.06 0.93 -2.82
N GLU A 43 -10.79 -0.11 -3.16
CA GLU A 43 -12.24 -0.06 -3.31
C GLU A 43 -12.94 0.42 -2.04
N TRP A 44 -12.54 -0.14 -0.88
CA TRP A 44 -13.09 0.26 0.40
C TRP A 44 -12.82 1.75 0.69
N VAL A 45 -11.58 2.22 0.47
CA VAL A 45 -11.18 3.62 0.64
C VAL A 45 -12.03 4.54 -0.26
N TYR A 46 -12.29 4.15 -1.50
CA TYR A 46 -13.10 4.94 -2.43
C TYR A 46 -14.57 4.95 -2.03
N LYS A 47 -15.12 3.81 -1.59
CA LYS A 47 -16.50 3.73 -1.07
C LYS A 47 -16.69 4.64 0.15
N VAL A 48 -15.77 4.63 1.10
CA VAL A 48 -15.79 5.52 2.28
C VAL A 48 -15.70 6.99 1.89
N ASN A 49 -14.99 7.30 0.82
CA ASN A 49 -14.83 8.65 0.29
C ASN A 49 -15.93 9.05 -0.71
N GLU A 50 -16.94 8.22 -0.91
CA GLU A 50 -18.08 8.49 -1.81
C GLU A 50 -17.63 8.81 -3.25
N PHE A 51 -16.60 8.11 -3.73
CA PHE A 51 -16.22 8.19 -5.12
C PHE A 51 -17.24 7.44 -5.99
N ASP A 52 -17.47 7.97 -7.18
CA ASP A 52 -18.32 7.34 -8.20
C ASP A 52 -17.79 5.92 -8.56
N THR A 53 -18.71 5.01 -8.88
CA THR A 53 -18.39 3.63 -9.31
C THR A 53 -17.49 3.60 -10.54
N ASN A 54 -17.57 4.59 -11.43
CA ASN A 54 -16.66 4.74 -12.57
C ASN A 54 -15.20 4.95 -12.11
N TYR A 55 -14.95 5.61 -10.98
CA TYR A 55 -13.60 5.73 -10.42
C TYR A 55 -13.08 4.39 -9.93
N ILE A 56 -13.91 3.56 -9.33
CA ILE A 56 -13.55 2.21 -8.87
C ILE A 56 -13.15 1.38 -10.09
N GLU A 57 -13.95 1.39 -11.16
CA GLU A 57 -13.64 0.67 -12.38
C GLU A 57 -12.33 1.12 -13.02
N ARG A 58 -12.05 2.43 -13.04
CA ARG A 58 -10.75 2.96 -13.54
C ARG A 58 -9.56 2.39 -12.81
N ILE A 59 -9.67 2.13 -11.49
CA ILE A 59 -8.58 1.52 -10.74
C ILE A 59 -8.38 0.07 -11.18
N HIS A 60 -9.45 -0.68 -11.36
CA HIS A 60 -9.38 -2.04 -11.87
C HIS A 60 -8.68 -2.09 -13.24
N ILE A 61 -9.04 -1.18 -14.13
CA ILE A 61 -8.41 -1.06 -15.46
C ILE A 61 -6.92 -0.68 -15.33
N ILE A 62 -6.56 0.25 -14.44
CA ILE A 62 -5.16 0.61 -14.16
C ILE A 62 -4.36 -0.56 -13.62
N MET A 63 -4.99 -1.44 -12.84
CA MET A 63 -4.38 -2.65 -12.29
C MET A 63 -4.33 -3.82 -13.29
N GLY A 64 -4.88 -3.65 -14.50
CA GLY A 64 -4.81 -4.61 -15.60
C GLY A 64 -6.06 -5.46 -15.79
N GLU A 65 -7.16 -5.15 -15.11
CA GLU A 65 -8.44 -5.80 -15.38
C GLU A 65 -9.11 -5.22 -16.63
N GLN A 66 -9.94 -6.03 -17.28
CA GLN A 66 -10.74 -5.58 -18.41
C GLN A 66 -11.89 -4.68 -17.97
N PRO A 67 -12.27 -3.67 -18.76
CA PRO A 67 -13.43 -2.84 -18.49
C PRO A 67 -14.71 -3.69 -18.46
N LYS A 68 -15.66 -3.28 -17.63
CA LYS A 68 -16.95 -3.93 -17.44
C LYS A 68 -18.12 -3.07 -17.92
N THR A 69 -17.84 -1.78 -18.17
CA THR A 69 -18.84 -0.82 -18.64
C THR A 69 -18.36 -0.05 -19.87
N GLU A 70 -19.29 0.49 -20.65
CA GLU A 70 -18.99 1.35 -21.81
C GLU A 70 -18.09 2.57 -21.42
N LYS A 71 -18.29 3.10 -20.21
CA LYS A 71 -17.42 4.18 -19.69
C LYS A 71 -16.03 3.69 -19.38
N GLY A 72 -15.89 2.46 -18.91
CA GLY A 72 -14.60 1.82 -18.68
C GLY A 72 -13.86 1.59 -19.99
N GLU A 73 -14.56 1.11 -21.03
CA GLU A 73 -14.00 0.95 -22.37
C GLU A 73 -13.47 2.24 -22.95
N LYS A 74 -14.26 3.32 -22.91
CA LYS A 74 -13.82 4.65 -23.34
C LYS A 74 -12.61 5.14 -22.55
N TYR A 75 -12.59 4.90 -21.24
CA TYR A 75 -11.43 5.28 -20.41
C TYR A 75 -10.17 4.52 -20.82
N LEU A 76 -10.28 3.21 -21.11
CA LEU A 76 -9.15 2.40 -21.56
C LEU A 76 -8.62 2.89 -22.90
N GLU A 77 -9.50 3.12 -23.89
CA GLU A 77 -9.15 3.65 -25.21
C GLU A 77 -8.42 5.01 -25.12
N GLU A 78 -8.98 5.95 -24.36
CA GLU A 78 -8.35 7.26 -24.13
C GLU A 78 -6.98 7.16 -23.47
N LYS A 79 -6.86 6.23 -22.51
CA LYS A 79 -5.59 5.98 -21.81
C LYS A 79 -4.55 5.41 -22.77
N GLU A 80 -4.90 4.41 -23.56
CA GLU A 80 -3.99 3.79 -24.53
C GLU A 80 -3.57 4.78 -25.63
N LYS A 81 -4.50 5.59 -26.12
CA LYS A 81 -4.21 6.66 -27.07
C LYS A 81 -3.20 7.66 -26.51
N LYS A 82 -3.40 8.14 -25.28
CA LYS A 82 -2.46 9.06 -24.62
C LYS A 82 -1.09 8.45 -24.41
N GLU A 83 -1.04 7.17 -24.04
CA GLU A 83 0.22 6.43 -23.88
C GLU A 83 0.96 6.30 -25.22
N ALA A 84 0.24 6.00 -26.30
CA ALA A 84 0.81 5.90 -27.64
C ALA A 84 1.33 7.26 -28.15
N GLU A 85 0.52 8.32 -28.03
CA GLU A 85 0.91 9.68 -28.37
C GLU A 85 2.16 10.13 -27.61
N TYR A 86 2.22 9.85 -26.31
CA TYR A 86 3.38 10.15 -25.49
C TYR A 86 4.61 9.36 -25.94
N TYR A 87 4.47 8.05 -26.21
CA TYR A 87 5.55 7.21 -26.66
C TYR A 87 6.13 7.72 -28.00
N GLU A 88 5.27 8.08 -28.94
CA GLU A 88 5.71 8.62 -30.24
C GLU A 88 6.41 10.00 -30.12
N SER A 89 6.08 10.77 -29.10
CA SER A 89 6.72 12.07 -28.83
C SER A 89 8.15 11.94 -28.27
N LEU A 90 8.55 10.76 -27.81
CA LEU A 90 9.86 10.52 -27.24
C LEU A 90 10.93 10.35 -28.35
N ASN A 91 12.15 10.82 -28.10
CA ASN A 91 13.30 10.49 -28.92
C ASN A 91 13.76 9.03 -28.70
N ASP A 92 14.64 8.52 -29.56
CA ASP A 92 15.08 7.13 -29.55
C ASP A 92 15.81 6.74 -28.24
N TYR A 93 16.51 7.68 -27.62
CA TYR A 93 17.17 7.45 -26.34
C TYR A 93 16.14 7.27 -25.21
N ASP A 94 15.16 8.16 -25.13
CA ASP A 94 14.12 8.10 -24.09
C ASP A 94 13.18 6.90 -24.30
N LYS A 95 12.94 6.47 -25.55
CA LYS A 95 12.16 5.25 -25.85
C LYS A 95 12.77 3.99 -25.22
N GLN A 96 14.10 3.91 -25.08
CA GLN A 96 14.75 2.77 -24.41
C GLN A 96 14.42 2.68 -22.92
N PHE A 97 14.13 3.80 -22.29
CA PHE A 97 13.81 3.91 -20.86
C PHE A 97 12.33 4.16 -20.62
N TYR A 98 11.50 4.06 -21.66
CA TYR A 98 10.07 4.30 -21.55
C TYR A 98 9.43 3.41 -20.47
N ARG A 99 8.67 4.06 -19.61
CA ARG A 99 7.78 3.38 -18.65
C ARG A 99 6.38 3.90 -18.88
N LYS A 100 5.41 2.99 -18.96
CA LYS A 100 3.98 3.35 -19.05
C LYS A 100 3.64 4.50 -18.10
N LEU A 101 2.88 5.47 -18.61
CA LEU A 101 2.39 6.58 -17.79
C LEU A 101 1.68 6.05 -16.56
N ARG A 102 2.15 6.47 -15.40
CA ARG A 102 1.50 6.10 -14.13
C ARG A 102 0.40 7.11 -13.83
N PRO A 103 -0.73 6.65 -13.30
CA PRO A 103 -1.77 7.56 -12.86
C PRO A 103 -1.21 8.49 -11.78
N THR A 104 -1.64 9.74 -11.82
CA THR A 104 -1.38 10.73 -10.79
C THR A 104 -1.99 10.28 -9.45
N SER A 105 -1.45 10.77 -8.35
CA SER A 105 -2.01 10.52 -7.03
C SER A 105 -3.41 11.11 -6.90
N ILE A 106 -4.30 10.37 -6.25
CA ILE A 106 -5.67 10.79 -5.96
C ILE A 106 -5.75 11.17 -4.48
N SER A 107 -6.14 12.42 -4.23
CA SER A 107 -6.34 12.91 -2.87
C SER A 107 -7.72 12.50 -2.35
N LEU A 108 -7.76 12.02 -1.10
CA LEU A 108 -9.00 11.65 -0.44
C LEU A 108 -9.72 12.89 0.12
N LYS A 109 -11.04 12.93 -0.03
CA LYS A 109 -11.89 13.98 0.57
C LYS A 109 -12.02 13.79 2.08
N LYS A 110 -12.21 12.54 2.52
CA LYS A 110 -12.30 12.14 3.92
C LYS A 110 -11.01 11.45 4.33
N ARG A 111 -10.35 11.97 5.34
CA ARG A 111 -9.17 11.33 5.92
C ARG A 111 -9.58 10.08 6.67
N ILE A 112 -8.86 8.98 6.44
CA ILE A 112 -9.06 7.71 7.13
C ILE A 112 -7.91 7.58 8.12
N PRO A 113 -8.16 7.47 9.44
CA PRO A 113 -7.09 7.27 10.40
C PRO A 113 -6.42 5.92 10.17
N LEU A 114 -5.09 5.92 10.22
CA LEU A 114 -4.26 4.73 10.12
C LEU A 114 -3.35 4.65 11.34
N PHE A 115 -3.40 3.53 12.05
CA PHE A 115 -2.53 3.24 13.20
C PHE A 115 -1.60 2.10 12.81
N ILE A 116 -0.30 2.33 12.94
CA ILE A 116 0.74 1.31 12.78
C ILE A 116 1.43 1.17 14.12
N GLU A 117 1.29 0.01 14.76
CA GLU A 117 1.84 -0.25 16.08
C GLU A 117 2.71 -1.51 16.02
N TYR A 118 3.79 -1.47 16.79
CA TYR A 118 4.63 -2.63 17.05
C TYR A 118 4.41 -3.09 18.48
N ARG A 119 3.92 -4.31 18.64
CA ARG A 119 3.63 -4.89 19.96
C ARG A 119 4.17 -6.30 20.04
N THR A 120 5.03 -6.56 21.00
CA THR A 120 5.54 -7.88 21.33
C THR A 120 4.71 -8.56 22.42
N CYS A 121 3.91 -7.78 23.17
CA CYS A 121 2.94 -8.24 24.13
C CYS A 121 1.61 -7.51 23.94
N TYR A 122 0.51 -8.24 23.90
CA TYR A 122 -0.84 -7.67 23.80
C TYR A 122 -1.88 -8.60 24.39
N VAL A 123 -3.03 -8.04 24.73
CA VAL A 123 -4.20 -8.82 25.17
C VAL A 123 -5.09 -9.10 23.96
N ASP A 124 -5.45 -10.36 23.73
CA ASP A 124 -6.37 -10.75 22.67
C ASP A 124 -7.84 -10.46 23.04
N ARG A 125 -8.75 -10.80 22.11
CA ARG A 125 -10.19 -10.55 22.29
C ARG A 125 -10.81 -11.32 23.44
N ASP A 126 -10.21 -12.45 23.81
CA ASP A 126 -10.69 -13.34 24.88
C ASP A 126 -10.07 -13.00 26.24
N GLY A 127 -9.26 -11.93 26.32
CA GLY A 127 -8.58 -11.47 27.51
C GLY A 127 -7.26 -12.18 27.80
N GLY A 128 -6.81 -13.06 26.90
CA GLY A 128 -5.56 -13.79 27.03
C GLY A 128 -4.35 -12.93 26.65
N VAL A 129 -3.28 -13.00 27.47
CA VAL A 129 -2.02 -12.30 27.15
C VAL A 129 -1.25 -13.09 26.10
N GLN A 130 -0.92 -12.43 25.00
CA GLN A 130 -0.18 -12.99 23.89
C GLN A 130 1.20 -12.35 23.80
N TYR A 131 2.22 -13.18 23.55
CA TYR A 131 3.58 -12.75 23.32
C TYR A 131 4.01 -13.04 21.88
N ARG A 132 4.83 -12.17 21.32
CA ARG A 132 5.44 -12.29 19.99
C ARG A 132 6.93 -12.08 20.06
N GLU A 133 7.66 -12.71 19.15
CA GLU A 133 9.10 -12.50 19.00
C GLU A 133 9.38 -11.03 18.69
N ASP A 134 10.34 -10.43 19.39
CA ASP A 134 10.82 -9.07 19.11
C ASP A 134 11.78 -9.07 17.92
N VAL A 135 11.22 -9.10 16.72
CA VAL A 135 11.98 -9.17 15.46
C VAL A 135 12.74 -7.89 15.12
N TYR A 136 12.50 -6.78 15.83
CA TYR A 136 13.15 -5.48 15.63
C TYR A 136 14.00 -5.04 16.82
N TYR A 137 14.16 -5.91 17.82
CA TYR A 137 14.98 -5.65 19.02
C TYR A 137 14.60 -4.34 19.73
N LYS A 138 13.29 -4.10 19.89
CA LYS A 138 12.77 -2.91 20.56
C LYS A 138 12.58 -3.08 22.05
N ASP A 139 12.36 -4.30 22.51
CA ASP A 139 12.07 -4.61 23.91
C ASP A 139 13.27 -4.34 24.83
N ASP A 140 14.49 -4.54 24.34
CA ASP A 140 15.72 -4.21 25.10
C ASP A 140 15.77 -2.74 25.50
N ASN A 141 15.35 -1.85 24.61
CA ASN A 141 15.30 -0.43 24.90
C ASN A 141 14.22 -0.09 25.95
N ILE A 142 13.07 -0.76 25.88
CA ILE A 142 11.98 -0.62 26.87
C ILE A 142 12.45 -1.13 28.21
N PHE A 143 13.10 -2.29 28.24
CA PHE A 143 13.64 -2.88 29.46
C PHE A 143 14.64 -1.93 30.17
N ARG A 144 15.59 -1.34 29.42
CA ARG A 144 16.56 -0.37 29.95
C ARG A 144 15.90 0.89 30.52
N ILE A 145 14.84 1.40 29.85
CA ILE A 145 14.08 2.56 30.33
C ILE A 145 13.38 2.26 31.65
N LEU A 146 12.78 1.07 31.77
CA LEU A 146 12.05 0.64 32.94
C LEU A 146 12.95 0.22 34.10
N ASN A 147 14.19 -0.20 33.82
CA ASN A 147 15.17 -0.66 34.81
C ASN A 147 16.51 0.11 34.66
N PRO A 148 16.53 1.41 34.95
CA PRO A 148 17.78 2.20 34.85
C PRO A 148 18.79 1.68 35.86
N GLY A 149 19.92 1.13 35.37
CA GLY A 149 21.00 0.56 36.19
C GLY A 149 21.12 -0.96 36.19
N SER A 150 20.29 -1.67 35.39
CA SER A 150 20.50 -3.11 35.13
C SER A 150 21.37 -3.26 33.87
N ASP A 151 22.55 -3.86 34.02
CA ASP A 151 23.33 -4.38 32.91
C ASP A 151 22.68 -5.70 32.43
N LEU A 152 22.39 -5.79 31.12
CA LEU A 152 21.94 -7.02 30.45
C LEU A 152 23.12 -7.89 30.11
#